data_90288132f3601bc7817b894dfd1494ed
#
_entry.id   90288132f3601bc7817b894dfd1494ed
#
_cell.length_a   1.000
_cell.length_b   1.000
_cell.length_c   1.000
_cell.angle_alpha   90.00
_cell.angle_beta   90.00
_cell.angle_gamma   90.00
#
_symmetry.space_group_name_H-M   'P 1'
#
loop_
_entity.id
_entity.type
_entity.pdbx_description
1 polymer ?
#
loop_
_entity_poly.entity_id
_entity_poly.type
_entity_poly.pdbx_seq_one_letter_code
_entity_poly.pdbx_strand_id
1 'polypeptide(L)'
;MRFYTLLVLLLMAGGVTMQGQVRSEMYELLPESRSIKVGDVNNDGFVDVVVSRFNSPDNEVIFSIYLNDGEGHLECHENISSSKPSLHMCYEQPQLFFLLEDFDMDGNIDIASYVYADYEGMLDDTCYFRINYNNGYGRFDRFTETALILPEVIWWNNQPYYLNNPYYLGLVSGDFNGDLFPDVAVANDYHANTISALGYAYNDGTGNFDTDFLMGSLHVPVVSDLNNDSKDDIVDGANIIYSTDSLIPRYEYLHSNVYDGYSSNGMVVFDIDGDGWKDVVEGRSDYNSHLYSHLWVFKNLRDETFQKMDSVAFSMPITGYDISPNTMKLVNYNGDEHPDIIIQLGDYRIRAGYWGYYVFEGNGTFEFGSPVYFPLENETNEFVRHFDVCDLNDDGFDDLLVMHTKWTGESWLEVFMNDGYGFDAIEENDSNSTVTCSPNPANDYVYINGIEPAEVQVYNALGQVVKRVRNSNEISVDGLAEGGYLVRIADAEGRIFMEKVMVR
;
A
#
# COMPACT_ATOMS: atom_id res chain seq x y z
N MET A 1 10.42 26.75 -0.94
CA MET A 1 9.75 26.02 -2.03
C MET A 1 10.61 26.14 -3.27
N ARG A 2 11.35 25.12 -3.60
CA ARG A 2 12.12 25.06 -4.85
C ARG A 2 11.67 23.79 -5.55
N PHE A 3 10.88 24.00 -6.60
CA PHE A 3 10.50 22.95 -7.52
C PHE A 3 11.75 22.45 -8.25
N TYR A 4 12.13 21.22 -8.10
CA TYR A 4 13.09 20.57 -8.98
C TYR A 4 12.30 19.76 -10.02
N THR A 5 11.82 20.48 -11.04
CA THR A 5 11.43 19.81 -12.28
C THR A 5 12.74 19.51 -13.01
N LEU A 6 13.17 18.27 -13.02
CA LEU A 6 14.30 17.85 -13.83
C LEU A 6 13.84 17.77 -15.29
N LEU A 7 13.83 18.90 -15.96
CA LEU A 7 13.61 18.97 -17.40
C LEU A 7 14.95 18.68 -18.08
N VAL A 8 15.20 17.44 -18.47
CA VAL A 8 16.33 17.12 -19.37
C VAL A 8 15.91 17.45 -20.79
N LEU A 9 16.17 18.70 -21.21
CA LEU A 9 16.07 19.11 -22.61
C LEU A 9 17.36 18.72 -23.32
N LEU A 10 17.40 17.56 -23.98
CA LEU A 10 18.38 17.29 -25.01
C LEU A 10 17.80 17.70 -26.37
N LEU A 11 18.17 18.90 -26.81
CA LEU A 11 18.00 19.34 -28.20
C LEU A 11 19.09 18.68 -29.05
N MET A 12 18.76 17.56 -29.72
CA MET A 12 19.53 17.07 -30.86
C MET A 12 18.68 17.21 -32.13
N ALA A 13 19.24 17.81 -33.12
CA ALA A 13 18.64 18.00 -34.44
C ALA A 13 18.42 16.65 -35.14
N GLY A 14 17.17 16.36 -35.50
CA GLY A 14 16.82 15.27 -36.42
C GLY A 14 16.21 14.04 -35.76
N GLY A 15 14.94 14.08 -35.46
CA GLY A 15 14.13 12.94 -35.01
C GLY A 15 13.61 13.16 -33.60
N VAL A 16 12.36 13.61 -33.49
CA VAL A 16 11.68 13.70 -32.18
C VAL A 16 11.14 12.31 -31.85
N THR A 17 11.90 11.54 -31.10
CA THR A 17 11.36 10.43 -30.33
C THR A 17 10.74 11.05 -29.07
N MET A 18 9.41 11.10 -28.96
CA MET A 18 8.79 11.32 -27.66
C MET A 18 8.99 10.04 -26.85
N GLN A 19 9.93 10.06 -25.93
CA GLN A 19 9.93 9.13 -24.80
C GLN A 19 8.69 9.46 -23.98
N GLY A 20 7.87 8.47 -23.70
CA GLY A 20 6.88 8.58 -22.62
C GLY A 20 7.67 8.84 -21.34
N GLN A 21 7.55 10.02 -20.79
CA GLN A 21 8.12 10.32 -19.47
C GLN A 21 7.24 9.64 -18.44
N VAL A 22 7.83 8.82 -17.56
CA VAL A 22 7.26 8.57 -16.24
C VAL A 22 7.06 9.95 -15.63
N ARG A 23 5.82 10.28 -15.37
CA ARG A 23 5.49 11.53 -14.72
C ARG A 23 5.58 11.30 -13.23
N SER A 24 6.79 11.34 -12.66
CA SER A 24 6.94 11.38 -11.21
C SER A 24 7.09 12.82 -10.74
N GLU A 25 6.43 13.14 -9.64
CA GLU A 25 6.59 14.39 -8.91
C GLU A 25 7.21 14.11 -7.56
N MET A 26 8.17 14.95 -7.14
CA MET A 26 8.87 14.80 -5.87
C MET A 26 8.51 15.92 -4.92
N TYR A 27 8.11 15.56 -3.71
CA TYR A 27 7.78 16.47 -2.63
C TYR A 27 8.77 16.28 -1.47
N GLU A 28 9.47 17.34 -1.08
CA GLU A 28 10.33 17.31 0.11
C GLU A 28 9.46 17.19 1.36
N LEU A 29 9.72 16.15 2.15
CA LEU A 29 9.04 15.90 3.42
C LEU A 29 9.90 16.42 4.59
N LEU A 30 9.26 16.56 5.74
CA LEU A 30 10.01 16.80 6.98
C LEU A 30 10.95 15.61 7.25
N PRO A 31 12.18 15.88 7.76
CA PRO A 31 13.13 14.81 8.03
C PRO A 31 12.57 13.74 8.99
N GLU A 32 12.96 12.49 8.78
CA GLU A 32 12.52 11.33 9.57
C GLU A 32 11.01 11.00 9.42
N SER A 33 10.42 11.32 8.27
CA SER A 33 9.07 10.84 7.92
C SER A 33 9.00 9.32 7.92
N ARG A 34 7.86 8.75 8.36
CA ARG A 34 7.74 7.31 8.68
C ARG A 34 6.61 6.61 7.96
N SER A 35 5.46 7.23 7.83
CA SER A 35 4.28 6.62 7.22
C SER A 35 3.45 7.66 6.49
N ILE A 36 2.74 7.22 5.47
CA ILE A 36 1.77 8.00 4.71
C ILE A 36 0.41 7.29 4.75
N LYS A 37 -0.64 8.07 4.68
CA LYS A 37 -2.01 7.63 4.40
C LYS A 37 -2.71 8.67 3.57
N VAL A 38 -3.71 8.22 2.83
CA VAL A 38 -4.48 9.03 1.88
C VAL A 38 -5.95 9.11 2.30
N GLY A 39 -6.59 10.24 2.07
CA GLY A 39 -8.00 10.48 2.35
C GLY A 39 -8.38 11.95 2.12
N ASP A 40 -9.64 12.22 1.76
CA ASP A 40 -10.15 13.58 1.59
C ASP A 40 -10.35 14.23 2.96
N VAL A 41 -9.35 14.97 3.45
CA VAL A 41 -9.39 15.58 4.80
C VAL A 41 -9.97 16.98 4.81
N ASN A 42 -10.25 17.56 3.64
CA ASN A 42 -10.84 18.90 3.55
C ASN A 42 -12.25 18.90 2.96
N ASN A 43 -12.80 17.72 2.59
CA ASN A 43 -14.12 17.50 1.98
C ASN A 43 -14.32 18.26 0.65
N ASP A 44 -13.27 18.38 -0.14
CA ASP A 44 -13.36 18.99 -1.48
C ASP A 44 -13.59 17.95 -2.60
N GLY A 45 -13.56 16.67 -2.25
CA GLY A 45 -13.77 15.53 -3.13
C GLY A 45 -12.49 14.96 -3.74
N PHE A 46 -11.32 15.53 -3.45
CA PHE A 46 -10.03 15.04 -3.89
C PHE A 46 -9.27 14.36 -2.75
N VAL A 47 -8.51 13.35 -3.07
CA VAL A 47 -7.75 12.59 -2.06
C VAL A 47 -6.50 13.38 -1.66
N ASP A 48 -6.36 13.66 -0.37
CA ASP A 48 -5.22 14.35 0.24
C ASP A 48 -4.22 13.34 0.81
N VAL A 49 -3.05 13.83 1.23
CA VAL A 49 -1.97 13.00 1.80
C VAL A 49 -1.61 13.46 3.21
N VAL A 50 -1.63 12.53 4.15
CA VAL A 50 -1.18 12.75 5.53
C VAL A 50 0.11 11.98 5.76
N VAL A 51 1.14 12.68 6.22
CA VAL A 51 2.47 12.12 6.48
C VAL A 51 2.79 12.20 7.97
N SER A 52 3.13 11.09 8.60
CA SER A 52 3.60 11.07 9.98
C SER A 52 5.12 11.12 10.05
N ARG A 53 5.64 11.82 11.05
CA ARG A 53 7.07 11.80 11.40
C ARG A 53 7.27 11.75 12.91
N PHE A 54 8.44 11.27 13.33
CA PHE A 54 8.90 11.36 14.70
C PHE A 54 10.06 12.32 14.83
N ASN A 55 9.86 13.36 15.63
CA ASN A 55 10.91 14.35 15.93
C ASN A 55 11.66 13.92 17.21
N SER A 56 12.74 13.19 17.05
CA SER A 56 13.51 12.57 18.14
C SER A 56 14.06 13.58 19.18
N PRO A 57 14.54 14.80 18.83
CA PRO A 57 14.99 15.75 19.82
C PRO A 57 13.91 16.25 20.78
N ASP A 58 12.67 16.36 20.30
CA ASP A 58 11.56 16.93 21.04
C ASP A 58 10.56 15.89 21.54
N ASN A 59 10.80 14.60 21.21
CA ASN A 59 9.89 13.47 21.48
C ASN A 59 8.46 13.73 20.99
N GLU A 60 8.35 14.20 19.75
CA GLU A 60 7.12 14.70 19.20
C GLU A 60 6.72 13.90 17.96
N VAL A 61 5.44 13.49 17.88
CA VAL A 61 4.84 13.00 16.64
C VAL A 61 4.23 14.19 15.92
N ILE A 62 4.59 14.34 14.65
CA ILE A 62 4.05 15.40 13.80
C ILE A 62 3.34 14.76 12.63
N PHE A 63 2.13 15.23 12.33
CA PHE A 63 1.39 14.92 11.11
C PHE A 63 1.45 16.13 10.19
N SER A 64 1.95 15.94 8.98
CA SER A 64 1.96 16.95 7.92
C SER A 64 0.82 16.65 6.96
N ILE A 65 -0.06 17.62 6.77
CA ILE A 65 -1.23 17.53 5.89
C ILE A 65 -0.86 18.18 4.56
N TYR A 66 -0.98 17.43 3.48
CA TYR A 66 -0.77 17.91 2.11
C TYR A 66 -2.11 17.85 1.37
N LEU A 67 -2.65 19.00 1.01
CA LEU A 67 -3.89 19.07 0.24
C LEU A 67 -3.59 18.94 -1.25
N ASN A 68 -4.46 18.21 -1.93
CA ASN A 68 -4.45 17.97 -3.36
C ASN A 68 -5.34 18.99 -4.07
N ASP A 69 -4.94 19.47 -5.25
CA ASP A 69 -5.72 20.41 -6.05
C ASP A 69 -6.65 19.73 -7.08
N GLY A 70 -6.71 18.39 -7.07
CA GLY A 70 -7.46 17.57 -8.02
C GLY A 70 -6.78 17.36 -9.36
N GLU A 71 -5.57 17.91 -9.56
CA GLU A 71 -4.70 17.63 -10.70
C GLU A 71 -3.47 16.82 -10.31
N GLY A 72 -3.46 16.32 -9.07
CA GLY A 72 -2.38 15.52 -8.47
C GLY A 72 -1.24 16.35 -7.86
N HIS A 73 -1.40 17.66 -7.70
CA HIS A 73 -0.39 18.50 -7.06
C HIS A 73 -0.68 18.66 -5.57
N LEU A 74 0.32 18.40 -4.75
CA LEU A 74 0.22 18.43 -3.29
C LEU A 74 0.84 19.71 -2.72
N GLU A 75 0.11 20.41 -1.85
CA GLU A 75 0.60 21.58 -1.12
C GLU A 75 0.51 21.34 0.40
N CYS A 76 1.63 21.53 1.12
CA CYS A 76 1.62 21.41 2.58
C CYS A 76 0.74 22.49 3.21
N HIS A 77 -0.34 22.06 3.84
CA HIS A 77 -1.36 22.92 4.44
C HIS A 77 -1.11 23.18 5.92
N GLU A 78 -0.89 22.13 6.70
CA GLU A 78 -0.73 22.21 8.16
C GLU A 78 0.25 21.15 8.68
N ASN A 79 0.87 21.46 9.82
CA ASN A 79 1.63 20.49 10.62
C ASN A 79 1.02 20.45 12.01
N ILE A 80 0.51 19.28 12.39
CA ILE A 80 -0.08 19.04 13.70
C ILE A 80 0.95 18.39 14.60
N SER A 81 1.25 19.02 15.71
CA SER A 81 2.18 18.50 16.69
C SER A 81 1.44 17.87 17.87
N SER A 82 1.84 16.67 18.24
CA SER A 82 1.40 16.03 19.48
C SER A 82 2.56 16.07 20.48
N SER A 83 2.73 17.21 21.18
CA SER A 83 3.78 17.30 22.20
C SER A 83 3.36 16.60 23.49
N LYS A 84 4.07 15.50 23.85
CA LYS A 84 4.16 15.04 25.25
C LYS A 84 5.62 14.94 25.67
N PRO A 85 6.00 15.46 26.83
CA PRO A 85 7.38 15.69 27.23
C PRO A 85 8.15 14.45 27.69
N SER A 86 7.80 13.23 27.34
CA SER A 86 8.65 12.08 27.65
C SER A 86 8.27 10.84 26.85
N LEU A 87 8.77 10.74 25.62
CA LEU A 87 8.66 9.53 24.81
C LEU A 87 10.05 8.88 24.70
N HIS A 88 10.32 7.84 25.48
CA HIS A 88 11.42 6.92 25.17
C HIS A 88 10.91 5.94 24.12
N MET A 89 11.32 6.18 22.89
CA MET A 89 11.06 5.24 21.80
C MET A 89 12.07 4.10 21.87
N CYS A 90 11.57 2.88 21.82
CA CYS A 90 12.43 1.72 21.64
C CYS A 90 13.22 1.82 20.35
N TYR A 91 14.50 1.56 20.41
CA TYR A 91 15.52 1.84 19.40
C TYR A 91 15.39 1.08 18.08
N GLU A 92 14.44 0.17 17.94
CA GLU A 92 14.33 -0.72 16.78
C GLU A 92 12.97 -0.59 16.09
N GLN A 93 12.77 0.50 15.33
CA GLN A 93 11.66 0.71 14.40
C GLN A 93 10.27 1.08 14.98
N PRO A 94 10.04 2.33 15.32
CA PRO A 94 8.66 2.80 15.42
C PRO A 94 8.10 3.01 14.00
N GLN A 95 7.39 2.04 13.51
CA GLN A 95 6.40 2.33 12.47
C GLN A 95 5.33 3.15 13.17
N LEU A 96 5.29 4.46 12.92
CA LEU A 96 4.24 5.33 13.44
C LEU A 96 2.96 5.04 12.65
N PHE A 97 2.25 4.03 13.08
CA PHE A 97 0.93 3.72 12.57
C PHE A 97 -0.05 4.79 13.08
N PHE A 98 -0.82 5.30 12.17
CA PHE A 98 -1.96 6.15 12.45
C PHE A 98 -3.11 5.75 11.54
N LEU A 99 -4.32 6.17 11.90
CA LEU A 99 -5.54 5.89 11.17
C LEU A 99 -6.15 7.20 10.68
N LEU A 100 -6.84 7.11 9.56
CA LEU A 100 -7.71 8.16 9.03
C LEU A 100 -9.12 7.58 8.99
N GLU A 101 -10.00 8.05 9.87
CA GLU A 101 -11.39 7.63 10.00
C GLU A 101 -12.24 8.75 10.61
N ASP A 102 -13.54 8.73 10.40
CA ASP A 102 -14.49 9.64 11.04
C ASP A 102 -14.90 9.08 12.40
N PHE A 103 -14.14 9.39 13.45
CA PHE A 103 -14.35 8.82 14.79
C PHE A 103 -15.49 9.43 15.58
N ASP A 104 -15.95 10.65 15.28
CA ASP A 104 -17.10 11.26 15.94
C ASP A 104 -18.34 11.39 15.04
N MET A 105 -18.31 10.74 13.86
CA MET A 105 -19.41 10.64 12.91
C MET A 105 -19.96 11.99 12.46
N ASP A 106 -19.08 12.99 12.36
CA ASP A 106 -19.43 14.32 11.88
C ASP A 106 -19.25 14.51 10.36
N GLY A 107 -18.77 13.47 9.68
CA GLY A 107 -18.52 13.43 8.24
C GLY A 107 -17.13 13.89 7.83
N ASN A 108 -16.22 14.15 8.79
CA ASN A 108 -14.86 14.58 8.52
C ASN A 108 -13.86 13.49 8.93
N ILE A 109 -12.86 13.23 8.11
CA ILE A 109 -11.81 12.26 8.42
C ILE A 109 -10.88 12.81 9.52
N ASP A 110 -10.79 12.11 10.64
CA ASP A 110 -9.94 12.40 11.79
C ASP A 110 -8.59 11.66 11.70
N ILE A 111 -7.63 12.06 12.54
CA ILE A 111 -6.36 11.36 12.69
C ILE A 111 -6.28 10.70 14.06
N ALA A 112 -6.26 9.37 14.08
CA ALA A 112 -6.04 8.61 15.30
C ALA A 112 -4.61 8.04 15.33
N SER A 113 -3.98 8.12 16.49
CA SER A 113 -2.64 7.59 16.73
C SER A 113 -2.46 7.16 18.16
N TYR A 114 -1.55 6.24 18.42
CA TYR A 114 -1.16 6.00 19.78
C TYR A 114 0.04 6.89 20.18
N VAL A 115 0.02 7.31 21.44
CA VAL A 115 1.06 8.11 22.05
C VAL A 115 1.54 7.35 23.29
N TYR A 116 2.81 7.03 23.29
CA TYR A 116 3.42 6.32 24.40
C TYR A 116 4.00 7.31 25.42
N ALA A 117 3.66 7.15 26.68
CA ALA A 117 4.23 7.95 27.77
C ALA A 117 5.16 7.07 28.59
N ASP A 118 6.47 7.28 28.43
CA ASP A 118 7.46 6.76 29.36
C ASP A 118 7.70 7.81 30.46
N TYR A 119 7.54 7.40 31.71
CA TYR A 119 7.87 8.24 32.84
C TYR A 119 9.18 7.74 33.45
N GLU A 120 10.19 8.61 33.54
CA GLU A 120 11.53 8.30 34.05
C GLU A 120 11.50 7.36 35.27
N GLY A 121 11.70 6.07 35.04
CA GLY A 121 12.00 5.08 36.10
C GLY A 121 10.82 4.55 36.91
N MET A 122 9.58 4.76 36.50
CA MET A 122 8.38 4.14 37.10
C MET A 122 7.72 3.18 36.12
N LEU A 123 7.24 2.04 36.65
CA LEU A 123 6.60 0.93 35.94
C LEU A 123 5.16 1.25 35.42
N ASP A 124 4.84 2.50 35.17
CA ASP A 124 3.55 2.93 34.65
C ASP A 124 3.66 3.23 33.16
N ASP A 125 3.87 2.19 32.37
CA ASP A 125 3.88 2.23 30.91
C ASP A 125 2.44 2.39 30.39
N THR A 126 1.88 3.59 30.51
CA THR A 126 0.53 3.87 29.99
C THR A 126 0.64 4.31 28.54
N CYS A 127 0.08 3.55 27.61
CA CYS A 127 -0.17 3.97 26.25
C CYS A 127 -1.46 4.78 26.20
N TYR A 128 -1.46 5.84 25.43
CA TYR A 128 -2.65 6.62 25.15
C TYR A 128 -2.97 6.52 23.66
N PHE A 129 -4.23 6.37 23.37
CA PHE A 129 -4.79 6.56 22.06
C PHE A 129 -5.26 8.00 21.95
N ARG A 130 -4.76 8.73 20.94
CA ARG A 130 -5.15 10.12 20.68
C ARG A 130 -5.90 10.20 19.36
N ILE A 131 -7.03 10.91 19.37
CA ILE A 131 -7.72 11.33 18.17
C ILE A 131 -7.59 12.84 18.05
N ASN A 132 -7.08 13.29 16.91
CA ASN A 132 -7.11 14.69 16.50
C ASN A 132 -8.31 14.84 15.56
N TYR A 133 -9.29 15.62 15.97
CA TYR A 133 -10.54 15.83 15.24
C TYR A 133 -10.40 16.90 14.19
N ASN A 134 -10.86 16.58 13.02
CA ASN A 134 -10.90 17.46 11.86
C ASN A 134 -12.11 18.39 11.92
N ASN A 135 -11.98 19.59 11.38
CA ASN A 135 -13.08 20.54 11.27
C ASN A 135 -13.70 20.62 9.88
N GLY A 136 -13.35 19.67 8.98
CA GLY A 136 -13.81 19.60 7.60
C GLY A 136 -13.07 20.51 6.62
N TYR A 137 -11.99 21.16 7.05
CA TYR A 137 -11.12 22.01 6.22
C TYR A 137 -9.64 21.61 6.30
N GLY A 138 -9.38 20.35 6.68
CA GLY A 138 -8.02 19.85 6.87
C GLY A 138 -7.32 20.43 8.10
N ARG A 139 -8.06 20.92 9.11
CA ARG A 139 -7.51 21.45 10.36
C ARG A 139 -7.98 20.67 11.57
N PHE A 140 -7.06 20.40 12.47
CA PHE A 140 -7.22 19.51 13.61
C PHE A 140 -6.99 20.24 14.95
N ASP A 141 -7.90 21.14 15.28
CA ASP A 141 -7.77 22.05 16.42
C ASP A 141 -8.18 21.41 17.76
N ARG A 142 -8.86 20.26 17.75
CA ARG A 142 -9.37 19.54 18.93
C ARG A 142 -8.78 18.15 18.99
N PHE A 143 -8.48 17.67 20.18
CA PHE A 143 -8.12 16.26 20.37
C PHE A 143 -8.70 15.68 21.66
N THR A 144 -8.81 14.36 21.72
CA THR A 144 -9.05 13.57 22.92
C THR A 144 -7.97 12.54 23.10
N GLU A 145 -7.79 12.08 24.34
CA GLU A 145 -6.86 11.02 24.69
C GLU A 145 -7.54 10.00 25.58
N THR A 146 -7.48 8.74 25.17
CA THR A 146 -7.99 7.61 25.96
C THR A 146 -6.79 6.76 26.40
N ALA A 147 -6.72 6.48 27.70
CA ALA A 147 -5.67 5.63 28.24
C ALA A 147 -5.95 4.16 27.87
N LEU A 148 -5.02 3.53 27.16
CA LEU A 148 -5.01 2.09 26.95
C LEU A 148 -4.25 1.43 28.11
N ILE A 149 -4.98 1.09 29.15
CA ILE A 149 -4.40 0.49 30.37
C ILE A 149 -4.30 -1.02 30.15
N LEU A 150 -3.12 -1.50 29.78
CA LEU A 150 -2.87 -2.93 29.70
C LEU A 150 -2.98 -3.57 31.08
N PRO A 151 -3.58 -4.75 31.20
CA PRO A 151 -3.58 -5.48 32.46
C PRO A 151 -2.13 -5.89 32.79
N GLU A 152 -1.71 -5.68 34.04
CA GLU A 152 -0.37 -6.12 34.52
C GLU A 152 -0.14 -7.61 34.30
N VAL A 153 -1.21 -8.41 34.25
CA VAL A 153 -1.18 -9.86 34.17
C VAL A 153 -2.29 -10.37 33.27
N ILE A 154 -1.91 -11.10 32.24
CA ILE A 154 -2.84 -11.90 31.42
C ILE A 154 -2.79 -13.36 31.92
N TRP A 155 -3.96 -13.96 32.12
CA TRP A 155 -4.06 -15.37 32.53
C TRP A 155 -4.33 -16.26 31.31
N TRP A 156 -3.41 -17.17 31.00
CA TRP A 156 -3.58 -18.17 29.94
C TRP A 156 -3.32 -19.59 30.47
N ASN A 157 -4.23 -20.50 30.20
CA ASN A 157 -4.14 -21.89 30.70
C ASN A 157 -3.82 -21.99 32.22
N ASN A 158 -4.43 -21.11 33.02
CA ASN A 158 -4.18 -20.99 34.48
C ASN A 158 -2.73 -20.59 34.84
N GLN A 159 -1.97 -20.03 33.93
CA GLN A 159 -0.65 -19.46 34.19
C GLN A 159 -0.71 -17.94 34.06
N PRO A 160 -0.13 -17.17 34.98
CA PRO A 160 -0.05 -15.72 34.86
C PRO A 160 1.11 -15.34 33.95
N TYR A 161 0.86 -14.43 33.03
CA TYR A 161 1.87 -13.79 32.17
C TYR A 161 1.89 -12.31 32.48
N TYR A 162 3.06 -11.80 32.84
CA TYR A 162 3.25 -10.42 33.20
C TYR A 162 3.63 -9.63 31.95
N LEU A 163 2.86 -8.61 31.62
CA LEU A 163 3.14 -7.70 30.53
C LEU A 163 4.10 -6.60 31.02
N ASN A 164 5.38 -6.82 30.83
CA ASN A 164 6.40 -5.83 31.19
C ASN A 164 6.91 -5.21 29.88
N ASN A 165 6.64 -3.95 29.66
CA ASN A 165 7.11 -3.16 28.52
C ASN A 165 6.38 -3.48 27.20
N PRO A 166 5.21 -2.90 26.94
CA PRO A 166 4.45 -3.13 25.73
C PRO A 166 5.09 -2.42 24.52
N TYR A 167 5.54 -3.20 23.53
CA TYR A 167 5.84 -2.68 22.21
C TYR A 167 4.60 -2.80 21.34
N TYR A 168 4.06 -1.69 20.87
CA TYR A 168 2.90 -1.70 19.99
C TYR A 168 3.34 -1.83 18.54
N LEU A 169 2.77 -2.82 17.82
CA LEU A 169 3.17 -3.13 16.45
C LEU A 169 2.11 -2.79 15.40
N GLY A 170 0.86 -2.70 15.78
CA GLY A 170 -0.22 -2.48 14.82
C GLY A 170 -1.37 -1.69 15.41
N LEU A 171 -1.97 -0.86 14.58
CA LEU A 171 -3.17 -0.09 14.86
C LEU A 171 -4.12 -0.28 13.68
N VAL A 172 -5.33 -0.78 13.93
CA VAL A 172 -6.36 -0.93 12.90
C VAL A 172 -7.70 -0.42 13.43
N SER A 173 -8.54 0.04 12.51
CA SER A 173 -9.91 0.44 12.78
C SER A 173 -10.91 -0.49 12.11
N GLY A 174 -12.09 -0.59 12.70
CA GLY A 174 -13.24 -1.31 12.19
C GLY A 174 -14.38 -1.29 13.19
N ASP A 175 -15.57 -1.63 12.76
CA ASP A 175 -16.73 -1.80 13.65
C ASP A 175 -16.73 -3.21 14.25
N PHE A 176 -15.98 -3.39 15.37
CA PHE A 176 -15.83 -4.70 16.00
C PHE A 176 -17.02 -5.11 16.87
N ASN A 177 -17.92 -4.19 17.22
CA ASN A 177 -19.07 -4.47 18.05
C ASN A 177 -20.42 -4.42 17.32
N GLY A 178 -20.47 -3.94 16.07
CA GLY A 178 -21.65 -3.86 15.23
C GLY A 178 -22.55 -2.66 15.51
N ASP A 179 -22.00 -1.59 16.08
CA ASP A 179 -22.74 -0.35 16.39
C ASP A 179 -22.59 0.75 15.33
N LEU A 180 -21.82 0.48 14.27
CA LEU A 180 -21.51 1.35 13.14
C LEU A 180 -20.53 2.50 13.46
N PHE A 181 -19.96 2.54 14.64
CA PHE A 181 -18.87 3.47 14.95
C PHE A 181 -17.51 2.82 14.74
N PRO A 182 -16.52 3.54 14.21
CA PRO A 182 -15.20 2.96 14.03
C PRO A 182 -14.52 2.78 15.40
N ASP A 183 -14.32 1.52 15.77
CA ASP A 183 -13.53 1.10 16.91
C ASP A 183 -12.05 1.04 16.54
N VAL A 184 -11.19 0.80 17.52
CA VAL A 184 -9.75 0.64 17.32
C VAL A 184 -9.25 -0.64 17.96
N ALA A 185 -8.46 -1.41 17.23
CA ALA A 185 -7.69 -2.52 17.77
C ALA A 185 -6.20 -2.19 17.75
N VAL A 186 -5.53 -2.45 18.87
CA VAL A 186 -4.10 -2.18 19.09
C VAL A 186 -3.39 -3.48 19.43
N ALA A 187 -2.37 -3.83 18.67
CA ALA A 187 -1.55 -4.99 18.97
C ALA A 187 -0.28 -4.62 19.70
N ASN A 188 0.09 -5.49 20.61
CA ASN A 188 1.34 -5.45 21.33
C ASN A 188 2.15 -6.71 21.05
N ASP A 189 3.42 -6.57 20.62
CA ASP A 189 4.36 -7.69 20.52
C ASP A 189 5.35 -7.66 21.68
N TYR A 190 5.61 -8.82 22.24
CA TYR A 190 6.55 -9.01 23.33
C TYR A 190 7.77 -9.82 22.85
N HIS A 191 8.85 -9.13 22.57
CA HIS A 191 10.09 -9.71 22.02
C HIS A 191 10.72 -10.85 22.84
N ALA A 192 10.33 -11.09 24.07
CA ALA A 192 11.10 -11.98 24.92
C ALA A 192 10.52 -13.38 25.19
N ASN A 193 9.22 -13.62 25.11
CA ASN A 193 8.61 -14.94 25.30
C ASN A 193 7.09 -14.97 25.04
N THR A 194 6.67 -14.82 23.80
CA THR A 194 5.51 -15.54 23.25
C THR A 194 4.08 -15.18 23.65
N ILE A 195 3.80 -14.06 24.26
CA ILE A 195 2.41 -13.65 24.45
C ILE A 195 2.24 -12.20 24.09
N SER A 196 1.50 -12.00 23.03
CA SER A 196 1.08 -10.67 22.56
C SER A 196 -0.32 -10.39 23.09
N ALA A 197 -0.62 -9.13 23.36
CA ALA A 197 -1.95 -8.69 23.77
C ALA A 197 -2.58 -7.89 22.61
N LEU A 198 -3.86 -8.10 22.41
CA LEU A 198 -4.72 -7.34 21.52
C LEU A 198 -5.65 -6.52 22.42
N GLY A 199 -5.57 -5.20 22.33
CA GLY A 199 -6.48 -4.28 23.01
C GLY A 199 -7.52 -3.77 22.04
N TYR A 200 -8.78 -3.74 22.46
CA TYR A 200 -9.86 -3.09 21.74
C TYR A 200 -10.25 -1.80 22.50
N ALA A 201 -10.49 -0.76 21.76
CA ALA A 201 -11.08 0.48 22.23
C ALA A 201 -12.37 0.71 21.44
N TYR A 202 -13.50 0.44 22.09
CA TYR A 202 -14.82 0.56 21.50
C TYR A 202 -15.31 2.00 21.59
N ASN A 203 -15.64 2.56 20.44
CA ASN A 203 -16.10 3.93 20.29
C ASN A 203 -17.61 4.04 20.61
N ASP A 204 -18.02 5.07 21.38
CA ASP A 204 -19.43 5.34 21.64
C ASP A 204 -20.06 6.32 20.65
N GLY A 205 -19.36 6.66 19.55
CA GLY A 205 -19.77 7.64 18.55
C GLY A 205 -19.65 9.09 18.98
N THR A 206 -19.08 9.36 20.15
CA THR A 206 -18.83 10.74 20.65
C THR A 206 -17.33 11.01 20.85
N GLY A 207 -16.49 10.05 20.43
CA GLY A 207 -15.05 10.07 20.64
C GLY A 207 -14.60 9.64 22.03
N ASN A 208 -15.49 9.00 22.82
CA ASN A 208 -15.10 8.30 24.04
C ASN A 208 -14.96 6.80 23.73
N PHE A 209 -13.99 6.16 24.36
CA PHE A 209 -13.68 4.77 24.14
C PHE A 209 -13.75 3.96 25.43
N ASP A 210 -14.42 2.82 25.38
CA ASP A 210 -14.34 1.79 26.41
C ASP A 210 -13.30 0.73 25.98
N THR A 211 -12.42 0.34 26.89
CA THR A 211 -11.26 -0.48 26.54
C THR A 211 -11.36 -1.88 27.10
N ASP A 212 -11.08 -2.89 26.26
CA ASP A 212 -10.96 -4.28 26.67
C ASP A 212 -9.68 -4.90 26.10
N PHE A 213 -9.18 -5.97 26.71
CA PHE A 213 -7.93 -6.59 26.33
C PHE A 213 -8.05 -8.11 26.24
N LEU A 214 -7.49 -8.65 25.16
CA LEU A 214 -7.46 -10.07 24.87
C LEU A 214 -6.04 -10.55 24.60
N MET A 215 -5.86 -11.84 24.62
CA MET A 215 -4.60 -12.44 24.15
C MET A 215 -4.64 -12.53 22.63
N GLY A 216 -3.61 -12.01 21.96
CA GLY A 216 -3.46 -12.07 20.53
C GLY A 216 -2.23 -11.29 20.09
N SER A 217 -1.66 -11.64 18.96
CA SER A 217 -0.63 -10.85 18.27
C SER A 217 -1.19 -10.35 16.96
N LEU A 218 -0.82 -9.17 16.54
CA LEU A 218 -1.05 -8.68 15.19
C LEU A 218 0.29 -8.33 14.57
N HIS A 219 0.56 -8.85 13.36
CA HIS A 219 1.79 -8.57 12.63
C HIS A 219 1.50 -7.69 11.40
N VAL A 220 0.51 -8.09 10.61
CA VAL A 220 0.08 -7.39 9.40
C VAL A 220 -1.45 -7.49 9.29
N PRO A 221 -2.18 -6.91 10.25
CA PRO A 221 -3.62 -7.10 10.33
C PRO A 221 -4.36 -6.42 9.19
N VAL A 222 -5.40 -7.08 8.70
CA VAL A 222 -6.39 -6.54 7.78
C VAL A 222 -7.77 -6.71 8.41
N VAL A 223 -8.61 -5.69 8.31
CA VAL A 223 -9.94 -5.66 8.92
C VAL A 223 -11.00 -5.80 7.84
N SER A 224 -11.96 -6.68 8.05
CA SER A 224 -13.13 -6.85 7.17
C SER A 224 -14.16 -7.79 7.81
N ASP A 225 -15.45 -7.57 7.55
CA ASP A 225 -16.51 -8.53 7.88
C ASP A 225 -16.41 -9.77 6.96
N LEU A 226 -15.90 -10.88 7.51
CA LEU A 226 -15.65 -12.12 6.77
C LEU A 226 -16.81 -13.11 6.82
N ASN A 227 -17.70 -12.97 7.80
CA ASN A 227 -18.82 -13.87 8.02
C ASN A 227 -20.19 -13.23 7.74
N ASN A 228 -20.20 -11.97 7.27
CA ASN A 228 -21.39 -11.18 6.96
C ASN A 228 -22.32 -11.02 8.18
N ASP A 229 -21.77 -10.87 9.39
CA ASP A 229 -22.55 -10.62 10.61
C ASP A 229 -22.65 -9.13 10.99
N SER A 230 -22.13 -8.26 10.13
CA SER A 230 -22.05 -6.81 10.30
C SER A 230 -21.10 -6.35 11.42
N LYS A 231 -20.14 -7.18 11.80
CA LYS A 231 -19.00 -6.81 12.62
C LYS A 231 -17.73 -7.07 11.82
N ASP A 232 -16.79 -6.17 11.95
CA ASP A 232 -15.51 -6.37 11.34
C ASP A 232 -14.67 -7.40 12.10
N ASP A 233 -14.04 -8.27 11.35
CA ASP A 233 -13.11 -9.29 11.82
C ASP A 233 -11.68 -8.88 11.52
N ILE A 234 -10.70 -9.53 12.14
CA ILE A 234 -9.29 -9.27 11.88
C ILE A 234 -8.64 -10.52 11.29
N VAL A 235 -7.99 -10.37 10.16
CA VAL A 235 -7.11 -11.40 9.59
C VAL A 235 -5.66 -10.98 9.81
N ASP A 236 -4.87 -11.86 10.40
CA ASP A 236 -3.45 -11.60 10.66
C ASP A 236 -2.61 -12.85 10.39
N GLY A 237 -1.97 -12.88 9.24
CA GLY A 237 -1.25 -14.05 8.78
C GLY A 237 -2.16 -15.29 8.67
N ALA A 238 -1.80 -16.35 9.38
CA ALA A 238 -2.60 -17.58 9.40
C ALA A 238 -3.82 -17.53 10.32
N ASN A 239 -4.04 -16.42 11.05
CA ASN A 239 -5.09 -16.34 12.06
C ASN A 239 -6.26 -15.49 11.56
N ILE A 240 -7.46 -15.89 11.97
CA ILE A 240 -8.67 -15.09 11.84
C ILE A 240 -9.23 -14.88 13.24
N ILE A 241 -9.56 -13.64 13.56
CA ILE A 241 -10.14 -13.24 14.83
C ILE A 241 -11.52 -12.71 14.53
N TYR A 242 -12.53 -13.55 14.70
CA TYR A 242 -13.94 -13.19 14.50
C TYR A 242 -14.45 -12.37 15.68
N SER A 243 -15.00 -11.22 15.39
CA SER A 243 -15.77 -10.43 16.36
C SER A 243 -17.06 -11.16 16.73
N THR A 244 -17.54 -11.00 17.95
CA THR A 244 -18.73 -11.71 18.43
C THR A 244 -19.59 -10.80 19.30
N ASP A 245 -20.83 -11.20 19.59
CA ASP A 245 -21.71 -10.48 20.56
C ASP A 245 -21.20 -10.53 22.01
N SER A 246 -20.25 -11.42 22.29
CA SER A 246 -19.52 -11.44 23.54
C SER A 246 -18.18 -10.74 23.31
N LEU A 247 -17.71 -9.96 24.27
CA LEU A 247 -16.40 -9.31 24.21
C LEU A 247 -15.21 -10.30 24.09
N ILE A 248 -15.48 -11.59 23.87
CA ILE A 248 -14.48 -12.65 23.67
C ILE A 248 -14.52 -13.03 22.18
N PRO A 249 -13.56 -12.61 21.38
CA PRO A 249 -13.50 -13.00 19.97
C PRO A 249 -13.22 -14.49 19.82
N ARG A 250 -13.60 -15.01 18.68
CA ARG A 250 -13.35 -16.39 18.31
C ARG A 250 -12.14 -16.46 17.38
N TYR A 251 -11.18 -17.29 17.75
CA TYR A 251 -9.97 -17.51 16.95
C TYR A 251 -10.13 -18.75 16.06
N GLU A 252 -9.86 -18.55 14.79
CA GLU A 252 -9.80 -19.61 13.78
C GLU A 252 -8.50 -19.50 12.96
N TYR A 253 -8.22 -20.51 12.16
CA TYR A 253 -7.03 -20.52 11.32
C TYR A 253 -7.42 -20.48 9.85
N LEU A 254 -6.85 -19.55 9.12
CA LEU A 254 -6.97 -19.47 7.66
C LEU A 254 -6.40 -20.75 7.01
N HIS A 255 -5.31 -21.30 7.58
CA HIS A 255 -4.72 -22.56 7.15
C HIS A 255 -3.99 -23.27 8.31
N SER A 256 -3.88 -24.60 8.23
CA SER A 256 -3.39 -25.43 9.31
C SER A 256 -1.86 -25.45 9.51
N ASN A 257 -1.09 -24.79 8.66
CA ASN A 257 0.37 -24.90 8.63
C ASN A 257 1.06 -23.64 9.16
N VAL A 258 1.01 -23.44 10.47
CA VAL A 258 1.72 -22.33 11.15
C VAL A 258 3.26 -22.45 11.05
N TYR A 259 3.80 -23.62 10.68
CA TYR A 259 5.25 -23.89 10.62
C TYR A 259 5.68 -24.57 9.31
N ASP A 260 5.14 -24.17 8.19
CA ASP A 260 5.49 -24.73 6.87
C ASP A 260 6.79 -24.17 6.27
N GLY A 261 7.47 -23.27 6.98
CA GLY A 261 8.71 -22.65 6.53
C GLY A 261 8.50 -21.35 5.75
N TYR A 262 7.28 -20.82 5.76
CA TYR A 262 6.93 -19.52 5.16
C TYR A 262 6.52 -18.53 6.25
N SER A 263 6.84 -17.24 6.02
CA SER A 263 6.32 -16.12 6.83
C SER A 263 5.26 -15.36 6.05
N SER A 264 4.16 -15.01 6.72
CA SER A 264 3.19 -14.05 6.20
C SER A 264 3.74 -12.65 6.33
N ASN A 265 3.69 -11.87 5.25
CA ASN A 265 4.29 -10.54 5.23
C ASN A 265 3.36 -9.46 4.65
N GLY A 266 2.21 -9.82 4.16
CA GLY A 266 1.19 -8.89 3.66
C GLY A 266 -0.08 -9.63 3.29
N MET A 267 -1.21 -8.94 3.41
CA MET A 267 -2.52 -9.49 3.10
C MET A 267 -3.42 -8.43 2.49
N VAL A 268 -4.35 -8.88 1.65
CA VAL A 268 -5.52 -8.11 1.23
C VAL A 268 -6.77 -8.97 1.31
N VAL A 269 -7.91 -8.35 1.60
CA VAL A 269 -9.20 -9.00 1.77
C VAL A 269 -10.24 -8.29 0.90
N PHE A 270 -10.82 -9.01 -0.04
CA PHE A 270 -11.85 -8.48 -0.95
C PHE A 270 -12.66 -9.61 -1.57
N ASP A 271 -13.80 -9.30 -2.14
CA ASP A 271 -14.64 -10.25 -2.86
C ASP A 271 -14.07 -10.44 -4.28
N ILE A 272 -13.34 -11.55 -4.50
CA ILE A 272 -12.64 -11.81 -5.76
C ILE A 272 -13.59 -12.18 -6.89
N ASP A 273 -14.59 -13.02 -6.60
CA ASP A 273 -15.49 -13.58 -7.62
C ASP A 273 -16.89 -12.93 -7.66
N GLY A 274 -17.10 -11.86 -6.90
CA GLY A 274 -18.35 -11.09 -6.88
C GLY A 274 -19.51 -11.82 -6.21
N ASP A 275 -19.21 -12.79 -5.32
CA ASP A 275 -20.25 -13.61 -4.67
C ASP A 275 -20.81 -13.00 -3.38
N GLY A 276 -20.29 -11.82 -2.98
CA GLY A 276 -20.70 -11.05 -1.80
C GLY A 276 -20.00 -11.46 -0.51
N TRP A 277 -19.02 -12.36 -0.56
CA TRP A 277 -18.20 -12.80 0.57
C TRP A 277 -16.75 -12.42 0.34
N LYS A 278 -16.11 -11.94 1.38
CA LYS A 278 -14.71 -11.52 1.29
C LYS A 278 -13.78 -12.72 1.30
N ASP A 279 -12.88 -12.76 0.34
CA ASP A 279 -11.81 -13.73 0.18
C ASP A 279 -10.50 -13.16 0.70
N VAL A 280 -9.48 -14.00 0.87
CA VAL A 280 -8.19 -13.60 1.43
C VAL A 280 -7.07 -13.90 0.44
N VAL A 281 -6.19 -12.92 0.22
CA VAL A 281 -4.94 -13.11 -0.50
C VAL A 281 -3.77 -12.80 0.42
N GLU A 282 -2.87 -13.76 0.57
CA GLU A 282 -1.71 -13.70 1.47
C GLU A 282 -0.40 -13.73 0.69
N GLY A 283 0.45 -12.73 0.91
CA GLY A 283 1.83 -12.71 0.43
C GLY A 283 2.76 -13.43 1.39
N ARG A 284 3.49 -14.46 0.92
CA ARG A 284 4.35 -15.31 1.74
C ARG A 284 5.75 -15.41 1.18
N SER A 285 6.77 -15.34 2.05
CA SER A 285 8.15 -15.61 1.68
C SER A 285 8.62 -16.96 2.20
N ASP A 286 9.39 -17.70 1.37
CA ASP A 286 10.02 -18.95 1.78
C ASP A 286 11.22 -18.67 2.70
N TYR A 287 11.07 -18.99 3.97
CA TYR A 287 12.10 -18.77 4.99
C TYR A 287 13.38 -19.61 4.76
N ASN A 288 13.28 -20.73 4.03
CA ASN A 288 14.40 -21.65 3.85
C ASN A 288 15.23 -21.37 2.61
N SER A 289 14.59 -20.95 1.50
CA SER A 289 15.29 -20.71 0.24
C SER A 289 15.57 -19.24 -0.01
N HIS A 290 14.77 -18.32 0.55
CA HIS A 290 14.86 -16.88 0.33
C HIS A 290 14.85 -16.46 -1.15
N LEU A 291 14.47 -17.37 -2.05
CA LEU A 291 14.53 -17.17 -3.50
C LEU A 291 13.15 -16.95 -4.13
N TYR A 292 12.10 -17.38 -3.44
CA TYR A 292 10.75 -17.32 -3.97
C TYR A 292 9.78 -16.78 -2.93
N SER A 293 8.89 -15.94 -3.39
CA SER A 293 7.68 -15.55 -2.67
C SER A 293 6.47 -16.17 -3.35
N HIS A 294 5.39 -16.28 -2.61
CA HIS A 294 4.15 -16.86 -3.09
C HIS A 294 2.99 -15.92 -2.76
N LEU A 295 2.10 -15.79 -3.72
CA LEU A 295 0.77 -15.25 -3.49
C LEU A 295 -0.16 -16.43 -3.27
N TRP A 296 -0.72 -16.57 -2.07
CA TRP A 296 -1.69 -17.60 -1.75
C TRP A 296 -3.08 -17.01 -1.75
N VAL A 297 -4.00 -17.67 -2.46
CA VAL A 297 -5.36 -17.20 -2.67
C VAL A 297 -6.32 -18.15 -1.99
N PHE A 298 -7.19 -17.62 -1.13
CA PHE A 298 -8.14 -18.39 -0.35
C PHE A 298 -9.56 -17.91 -0.60
N LYS A 299 -10.43 -18.84 -1.06
CA LYS A 299 -11.87 -18.58 -1.19
C LYS A 299 -12.58 -18.80 0.13
N ASN A 300 -13.44 -17.85 0.52
CA ASN A 300 -14.37 -17.99 1.62
C ASN A 300 -15.51 -18.96 1.23
N LEU A 301 -15.73 -20.01 2.02
CA LEU A 301 -16.76 -21.02 1.76
C LEU A 301 -18.12 -20.68 2.39
N ARG A 302 -18.27 -19.47 2.98
CA ARG A 302 -19.51 -18.97 3.60
C ARG A 302 -19.94 -19.73 4.86
N ASP A 303 -19.07 -20.53 5.41
CA ASP A 303 -19.26 -21.30 6.64
C ASP A 303 -18.10 -21.07 7.64
N GLU A 304 -17.46 -19.88 7.49
CA GLU A 304 -16.28 -19.46 8.29
C GLU A 304 -15.05 -20.32 8.04
N THR A 305 -15.02 -21.07 6.95
CA THR A 305 -13.85 -21.81 6.49
C THR A 305 -13.36 -21.28 5.15
N PHE A 306 -12.07 -21.48 4.89
CA PHE A 306 -11.43 -21.02 3.67
C PHE A 306 -10.79 -22.17 2.90
N GLN A 307 -10.90 -22.12 1.58
CA GLN A 307 -10.27 -23.06 0.69
C GLN A 307 -9.15 -22.40 -0.09
N LYS A 308 -7.94 -22.93 0.02
CA LYS A 308 -6.84 -22.48 -0.85
C LYS A 308 -7.13 -22.85 -2.30
N MET A 309 -7.24 -21.84 -3.16
CA MET A 309 -7.59 -21.98 -4.56
C MET A 309 -6.34 -22.02 -5.44
N ASP A 310 -5.38 -21.12 -5.21
CA ASP A 310 -4.19 -20.99 -6.03
C ASP A 310 -2.95 -20.65 -5.21
N SER A 311 -1.79 -20.75 -5.86
CA SER A 311 -0.49 -20.34 -5.33
C SER A 311 0.40 -19.91 -6.48
N VAL A 312 0.54 -18.61 -6.68
CA VAL A 312 1.42 -18.03 -7.69
C VAL A 312 2.80 -17.81 -7.09
N ALA A 313 3.80 -18.50 -7.61
CA ALA A 313 5.19 -18.28 -7.23
C ALA A 313 5.78 -17.12 -8.07
N PHE A 314 6.46 -16.20 -7.41
CA PHE A 314 7.20 -15.14 -8.08
C PHE A 314 8.59 -14.98 -7.48
N SER A 315 9.53 -14.48 -8.26
CA SER A 315 10.91 -14.27 -7.83
C SER A 315 11.37 -12.89 -8.27
N MET A 316 12.21 -12.27 -7.45
CA MET A 316 12.87 -11.04 -7.90
C MET A 316 13.72 -11.29 -9.15
N PRO A 317 13.80 -10.32 -10.06
CA PRO A 317 14.70 -10.41 -11.21
C PRO A 317 16.19 -10.44 -10.81
N ILE A 318 16.50 -10.19 -9.53
CA ILE A 318 17.87 -10.13 -8.99
C ILE A 318 18.09 -11.30 -8.03
N THR A 319 18.95 -12.23 -8.39
CA THR A 319 19.22 -13.44 -7.62
C THR A 319 20.08 -13.17 -6.38
N GLY A 320 19.68 -13.73 -5.24
CA GLY A 320 20.51 -13.86 -4.03
C GLY A 320 20.07 -13.07 -2.81
N TYR A 321 18.87 -12.50 -2.80
CA TYR A 321 18.36 -11.68 -1.71
C TYR A 321 17.00 -12.16 -1.19
N ASP A 322 16.79 -11.99 0.11
CA ASP A 322 15.52 -12.28 0.77
C ASP A 322 14.45 -11.31 0.29
N ILE A 323 13.43 -11.82 -0.37
CA ILE A 323 12.25 -11.05 -0.74
C ILE A 323 11.26 -11.19 0.40
N SER A 324 10.98 -10.07 1.04
CA SER A 324 9.83 -9.98 1.94
C SER A 324 8.78 -9.12 1.26
N PRO A 325 7.60 -9.64 0.93
CA PRO A 325 6.44 -8.81 0.65
C PRO A 325 6.09 -8.09 1.95
N ASN A 326 6.52 -6.83 2.09
CA ASN A 326 6.35 -6.09 3.34
C ASN A 326 4.97 -5.46 3.48
N THR A 327 4.34 -5.16 2.36
CA THR A 327 3.02 -4.50 2.33
C THR A 327 2.32 -4.86 1.04
N MET A 328 1.04 -5.12 1.14
CA MET A 328 0.15 -5.38 0.01
C MET A 328 -1.02 -4.41 0.07
N LYS A 329 -1.47 -3.94 -1.08
CA LYS A 329 -2.67 -3.10 -1.20
C LYS A 329 -3.48 -3.50 -2.42
N LEU A 330 -4.77 -3.23 -2.37
CA LEU A 330 -5.60 -3.24 -3.55
C LEU A 330 -5.32 -1.96 -4.35
N VAL A 331 -5.38 -2.06 -5.66
CA VAL A 331 -5.10 -0.96 -6.58
C VAL A 331 -5.99 -1.09 -7.82
N ASN A 332 -6.51 0.00 -8.31
CA ASN A 332 -7.11 0.08 -9.64
C ASN A 332 -6.03 0.45 -10.65
N TYR A 333 -5.27 -0.56 -11.09
CA TYR A 333 -4.10 -0.37 -11.93
C TYR A 333 -4.44 -0.18 -13.42
N ASN A 334 -5.44 -0.92 -13.90
CA ASN A 334 -5.73 -1.01 -15.34
C ASN A 334 -7.13 -0.46 -15.72
N GLY A 335 -7.91 0.02 -14.74
CA GLY A 335 -9.24 0.62 -14.94
C GLY A 335 -10.32 -0.38 -15.32
N ASP A 336 -10.13 -1.66 -15.07
CA ASP A 336 -11.19 -2.64 -15.25
C ASP A 336 -12.08 -2.75 -13.98
N GLU A 337 -13.07 -3.63 -13.97
CA GLU A 337 -14.00 -3.78 -12.84
C GLU A 337 -13.43 -4.66 -11.71
N HIS A 338 -12.20 -5.17 -11.86
CA HIS A 338 -11.59 -6.12 -10.93
C HIS A 338 -10.42 -5.45 -10.19
N PRO A 339 -10.39 -5.50 -8.86
CA PRO A 339 -9.24 -5.00 -8.11
C PRO A 339 -7.96 -5.76 -8.44
N ASP A 340 -6.88 -5.02 -8.63
CA ASP A 340 -5.54 -5.54 -8.77
C ASP A 340 -4.81 -5.52 -7.42
N ILE A 341 -3.69 -6.21 -7.32
CA ILE A 341 -2.92 -6.29 -6.09
C ILE A 341 -1.52 -5.75 -6.34
N ILE A 342 -1.12 -4.72 -5.61
CA ILE A 342 0.25 -4.21 -5.61
C ILE A 342 0.99 -4.71 -4.36
N ILE A 343 2.22 -5.20 -4.55
CA ILE A 343 3.07 -5.73 -3.49
C ILE A 343 4.40 -4.98 -3.51
N GLN A 344 4.77 -4.38 -2.38
CA GLN A 344 6.10 -3.83 -2.17
C GLN A 344 7.10 -4.95 -1.87
N LEU A 345 8.20 -4.94 -2.59
CA LEU A 345 9.32 -5.83 -2.38
C LEU A 345 10.53 -5.06 -1.86
N GLY A 346 11.15 -5.57 -0.82
CA GLY A 346 12.35 -4.95 -0.28
C GLY A 346 13.17 -5.91 0.55
N ASP A 347 14.48 -5.69 0.60
CA ASP A 347 15.39 -6.37 1.51
C ASP A 347 15.96 -5.38 2.52
N TYR A 348 15.53 -5.48 3.77
CA TYR A 348 16.01 -4.66 4.87
C TYR A 348 17.49 -4.95 5.25
N ARG A 349 18.06 -6.05 4.76
CA ARG A 349 19.44 -6.46 5.10
C ARG A 349 20.48 -5.82 4.20
N ILE A 350 20.09 -5.23 3.08
CA ILE A 350 21.02 -4.68 2.11
C ILE A 350 21.02 -3.17 2.19
N ARG A 351 22.21 -2.63 2.50
CA ARG A 351 22.47 -1.18 2.54
C ARG A 351 22.48 -0.51 1.14
N ALA A 352 22.31 -1.28 0.07
CA ALA A 352 22.15 -0.80 -1.28
C ALA A 352 20.78 -1.30 -1.75
N GLY A 353 19.75 -0.46 -1.59
CA GLY A 353 18.38 -0.87 -1.75
C GLY A 353 18.02 -1.23 -3.19
N TYR A 354 17.63 -2.46 -3.40
CA TYR A 354 16.82 -2.82 -4.55
C TYR A 354 15.37 -2.90 -4.04
N TRP A 355 14.60 -1.91 -4.38
CA TRP A 355 13.19 -1.83 -4.05
C TRP A 355 12.39 -1.86 -5.34
N GLY A 356 11.18 -2.37 -5.28
CA GLY A 356 10.29 -2.38 -6.42
C GLY A 356 8.92 -2.88 -6.01
N TYR A 357 8.03 -2.90 -6.98
CA TYR A 357 6.67 -3.35 -6.81
C TYR A 357 6.34 -4.44 -7.81
N TYR A 358 5.51 -5.39 -7.39
CA TYR A 358 4.79 -6.26 -8.29
C TYR A 358 3.31 -5.90 -8.29
N VAL A 359 2.73 -5.83 -9.48
CA VAL A 359 1.29 -5.71 -9.67
C VAL A 359 0.77 -7.00 -10.26
N PHE A 360 -0.20 -7.59 -9.60
CA PHE A 360 -0.94 -8.76 -10.06
C PHE A 360 -2.30 -8.29 -10.53
N GLU A 361 -2.55 -8.39 -11.84
CA GLU A 361 -3.84 -8.00 -12.43
C GLU A 361 -4.94 -8.98 -12.01
N GLY A 362 -6.02 -8.45 -11.44
CA GLY A 362 -7.25 -9.17 -11.13
C GLY A 362 -8.07 -9.44 -12.39
N ASN A 363 -8.89 -10.47 -12.35
CA ASN A 363 -9.75 -10.83 -13.48
C ASN A 363 -11.11 -11.39 -13.03
N GLY A 364 -11.47 -11.17 -11.76
CA GLY A 364 -12.70 -11.72 -11.18
C GLY A 364 -12.65 -13.23 -10.95
N THR A 365 -11.47 -13.83 -10.97
CA THR A 365 -11.27 -15.26 -10.66
C THR A 365 -10.13 -15.45 -9.66
N PHE A 366 -10.03 -16.64 -9.09
CA PHE A 366 -8.98 -16.97 -8.12
C PHE A 366 -7.60 -17.24 -8.76
N GLU A 367 -7.47 -17.11 -10.07
CA GLU A 367 -6.23 -17.31 -10.80
C GLU A 367 -5.60 -15.95 -11.16
N PHE A 368 -4.43 -15.66 -10.59
CA PHE A 368 -3.63 -14.50 -10.95
C PHE A 368 -2.56 -14.88 -11.96
N GLY A 369 -2.36 -14.03 -12.96
CA GLY A 369 -1.31 -14.18 -13.95
C GLY A 369 0.10 -13.89 -13.41
N SER A 370 1.08 -13.90 -14.30
CA SER A 370 2.43 -13.41 -13.96
C SER A 370 2.36 -11.91 -13.65
N PRO A 371 2.98 -11.45 -12.55
CA PRO A 371 2.93 -10.04 -12.19
C PRO A 371 3.73 -9.15 -13.14
N VAL A 372 3.34 -7.89 -13.20
CA VAL A 372 4.14 -6.82 -13.79
C VAL A 372 5.11 -6.31 -12.72
N TYR A 373 6.39 -6.23 -13.04
CA TYR A 373 7.41 -5.71 -12.14
C TYR A 373 7.70 -4.23 -12.42
N PHE A 374 7.60 -3.42 -11.40
CA PHE A 374 7.97 -2.02 -11.43
C PHE A 374 9.21 -1.80 -10.55
N PRO A 375 10.41 -1.60 -11.15
CA PRO A 375 11.63 -1.31 -10.41
C PRO A 375 11.63 0.12 -9.88
N LEU A 376 12.14 0.33 -8.66
CA LEU A 376 12.50 1.65 -8.18
C LEU A 376 14.01 1.86 -8.28
N GLU A 377 14.42 2.97 -8.87
CA GLU A 377 15.81 3.41 -8.85
C GLU A 377 16.10 4.08 -7.51
N ASN A 378 16.93 3.46 -6.67
CA ASN A 378 17.30 4.01 -5.37
C ASN A 378 18.79 4.33 -5.32
N GLU A 379 19.12 5.46 -4.71
CA GLU A 379 20.51 5.81 -4.41
C GLU A 379 21.07 4.94 -3.25
N THR A 380 22.39 4.87 -3.15
CA THR A 380 23.06 4.20 -2.04
C THR A 380 22.68 4.87 -0.70
N ASN A 381 22.22 4.09 0.27
CA ASN A 381 21.71 4.52 1.59
C ASN A 381 20.30 5.16 1.59
N GLU A 382 19.53 4.88 0.58
CA GLU A 382 18.12 5.20 0.50
C GLU A 382 17.28 3.97 0.77
N PHE A 383 16.11 4.14 1.38
CA PHE A 383 15.09 3.10 1.55
C PHE A 383 13.69 3.64 1.38
N VAL A 384 12.85 2.80 0.83
CA VAL A 384 11.41 3.01 0.81
C VAL A 384 10.85 2.66 2.20
N ARG A 385 10.20 3.61 2.84
CA ARG A 385 9.61 3.43 4.17
C ARG A 385 8.20 2.92 4.12
N HIS A 386 7.41 3.52 3.26
CA HIS A 386 5.99 3.24 3.13
C HIS A 386 5.53 3.61 1.73
N PHE A 387 4.42 3.03 1.29
CA PHE A 387 3.73 3.46 0.07
C PHE A 387 2.23 3.47 0.30
N ASP A 388 1.53 4.24 -0.53
CA ASP A 388 0.09 4.21 -0.65
C ASP A 388 -0.32 4.31 -2.11
N VAL A 389 -1.59 4.03 -2.40
CA VAL A 389 -2.18 4.13 -3.72
C VAL A 389 -3.52 4.85 -3.62
N CYS A 390 -3.78 5.74 -4.55
CA CYS A 390 -5.05 6.42 -4.73
C CYS A 390 -5.08 7.15 -6.06
N ASP A 391 -6.26 7.44 -6.57
CA ASP A 391 -6.47 8.31 -7.72
C ASP A 391 -6.32 9.78 -7.27
N LEU A 392 -5.15 10.39 -7.54
CA LEU A 392 -4.85 11.77 -7.16
C LEU A 392 -5.38 12.81 -8.14
N ASN A 393 -5.58 12.43 -9.41
CA ASN A 393 -5.93 13.34 -10.47
C ASN A 393 -7.36 13.14 -11.03
N ASP A 394 -8.15 12.28 -10.34
CA ASP A 394 -9.55 11.94 -10.68
C ASP A 394 -9.71 11.42 -12.12
N ASP A 395 -8.72 10.66 -12.62
CA ASP A 395 -8.73 10.05 -13.95
C ASP A 395 -9.25 8.62 -13.98
N GLY A 396 -9.52 8.03 -12.80
CA GLY A 396 -10.08 6.70 -12.61
C GLY A 396 -9.05 5.60 -12.48
N PHE A 397 -7.74 5.93 -12.38
CA PHE A 397 -6.66 4.98 -12.13
C PHE A 397 -5.93 5.37 -10.85
N ASP A 398 -5.55 4.39 -10.04
CA ASP A 398 -4.78 4.70 -8.83
C ASP A 398 -3.33 5.02 -9.16
N ASP A 399 -2.85 6.10 -8.58
CA ASP A 399 -1.45 6.53 -8.60
C ASP A 399 -0.67 5.88 -7.48
N LEU A 400 0.65 5.77 -7.64
CA LEU A 400 1.53 5.19 -6.63
C LEU A 400 2.31 6.29 -5.90
N LEU A 401 2.14 6.35 -4.59
CA LEU A 401 2.83 7.27 -3.68
C LEU A 401 3.92 6.52 -2.91
N VAL A 402 5.17 6.88 -3.10
CA VAL A 402 6.32 6.20 -2.46
C VAL A 402 7.06 7.15 -1.54
N MET A 403 7.15 6.80 -0.28
CA MET A 403 7.92 7.57 0.70
C MET A 403 9.34 7.02 0.84
N HIS A 404 10.30 7.86 0.53
CA HIS A 404 11.71 7.58 0.61
C HIS A 404 12.35 8.25 1.83
N THR A 405 13.37 7.61 2.39
CA THR A 405 14.17 8.18 3.47
C THR A 405 15.63 7.78 3.32
N LYS A 406 16.57 8.71 3.53
CA LYS A 406 18.01 8.42 3.64
C LYS A 406 18.44 8.17 5.09
N TRP A 407 19.54 7.48 5.27
CA TRP A 407 20.17 7.32 6.60
C TRP A 407 20.54 8.66 7.26
N THR A 408 20.65 9.73 6.49
CA THR A 408 20.88 11.10 6.96
C THR A 408 19.63 11.74 7.56
N GLY A 409 18.46 11.09 7.42
CA GLY A 409 17.15 11.57 7.87
C GLY A 409 16.38 12.35 6.81
N GLU A 410 16.99 12.69 5.67
CA GLU A 410 16.26 13.31 4.54
C GLU A 410 15.13 12.40 4.08
N SER A 411 13.94 12.96 3.87
CA SER A 411 12.77 12.23 3.42
C SER A 411 12.04 12.98 2.30
N TRP A 412 11.46 12.23 1.37
CA TRP A 412 10.63 12.79 0.29
C TRP A 412 9.54 11.81 -0.11
N LEU A 413 8.51 12.34 -0.70
CA LEU A 413 7.44 11.60 -1.35
C LEU A 413 7.65 11.67 -2.85
N GLU A 414 7.66 10.54 -3.52
CA GLU A 414 7.63 10.43 -4.97
C GLU A 414 6.27 9.90 -5.38
N VAL A 415 5.62 10.60 -6.29
CA VAL A 415 4.30 10.26 -6.82
C VAL A 415 4.46 9.83 -8.27
N PHE A 416 4.06 8.62 -8.58
CA PHE A 416 4.03 8.04 -9.93
C PHE A 416 2.60 8.04 -10.42
N MET A 417 2.30 8.93 -11.37
CA MET A 417 0.97 9.00 -11.96
C MET A 417 0.72 7.81 -12.88
N ASN A 418 -0.44 7.19 -12.73
CA ASN A 418 -0.96 6.17 -13.60
C ASN A 418 -2.01 6.79 -14.53
N ASP A 419 -1.84 6.63 -15.83
CA ASP A 419 -2.77 7.12 -16.86
C ASP A 419 -3.53 5.98 -17.56
N GLY A 420 -3.64 4.84 -16.87
CA GLY A 420 -4.22 3.59 -17.39
C GLY A 420 -3.25 2.76 -18.23
N TYR A 421 -1.98 3.17 -18.29
CA TYR A 421 -0.89 2.40 -18.90
C TYR A 421 0.04 1.78 -17.85
N GLY A 422 -0.30 1.98 -16.59
CA GLY A 422 0.45 1.53 -15.43
C GLY A 422 1.51 2.52 -14.97
N PHE A 423 2.20 2.17 -13.89
CA PHE A 423 3.34 2.95 -13.37
C PHE A 423 4.60 2.79 -14.23
N ASP A 424 4.47 2.44 -15.51
CA ASP A 424 5.57 2.09 -16.38
C ASP A 424 6.62 3.19 -16.45
N ALA A 425 7.70 3.01 -15.66
CA ALA A 425 8.97 3.54 -16.06
C ALA A 425 9.31 2.87 -17.38
N ILE A 426 9.24 3.61 -18.47
CA ILE A 426 9.83 3.12 -19.72
C ILE A 426 11.32 2.97 -19.39
N GLU A 427 11.79 1.71 -19.19
CA GLU A 427 13.22 1.45 -19.14
C GLU A 427 13.86 2.16 -20.34
N GLU A 428 14.80 3.05 -20.07
CA GLU A 428 15.75 3.44 -21.09
C GLU A 428 16.46 2.16 -21.52
N ASN A 429 15.90 1.52 -22.54
CA ASN A 429 16.52 0.36 -23.14
C ASN A 429 17.95 0.71 -23.50
N ASP A 430 18.84 -0.11 -22.96
CA ASP A 430 20.20 -0.29 -23.43
C ASP A 430 20.31 0.12 -24.91
N SER A 431 21.18 1.06 -25.21
CA SER A 431 21.34 1.80 -26.46
C SER A 431 21.59 0.94 -27.73
N ASN A 432 21.13 -0.31 -27.76
CA ASN A 432 21.35 -1.27 -28.85
C ASN A 432 20.08 -1.92 -29.43
N SER A 433 18.87 -1.71 -28.93
CA SER A 433 17.66 -2.22 -29.58
C SER A 433 16.72 -1.08 -29.94
N THR A 434 16.79 -0.57 -31.15
CA THR A 434 15.84 0.39 -31.69
C THR A 434 14.60 -0.34 -32.19
N VAL A 435 13.56 -0.47 -31.35
CA VAL A 435 12.22 -0.82 -31.81
C VAL A 435 11.65 0.39 -32.54
N THR A 436 11.12 0.22 -33.71
CA THR A 436 10.52 1.31 -34.51
C THR A 436 9.30 0.83 -35.26
N CYS A 437 8.32 1.70 -35.43
CA CYS A 437 7.14 1.48 -36.26
C CYS A 437 7.29 2.21 -37.60
N SER A 438 7.23 1.48 -38.71
CA SER A 438 7.32 2.06 -40.06
C SER A 438 6.41 1.37 -41.08
N PRO A 439 5.90 2.05 -42.13
CA PRO A 439 6.01 3.48 -42.35
C PRO A 439 5.24 4.30 -41.33
N ASN A 440 5.72 5.49 -41.04
CA ASN A 440 5.04 6.47 -40.19
C ASN A 440 5.16 7.87 -40.83
N PRO A 441 4.10 8.44 -41.39
CA PRO A 441 2.70 7.99 -41.37
C PRO A 441 2.39 6.75 -42.19
N ALA A 442 1.41 5.97 -41.71
CA ALA A 442 0.92 4.73 -42.31
C ALA A 442 -0.36 4.94 -43.12
N ASN A 443 -0.49 4.22 -44.25
CA ASN A 443 -1.70 4.20 -45.06
C ASN A 443 -2.47 2.87 -44.95
N ASP A 444 -1.77 1.74 -44.99
CA ASP A 444 -2.38 0.40 -45.01
C ASP A 444 -1.88 -0.47 -43.84
N TYR A 445 -0.57 -0.43 -43.60
CA TYR A 445 0.09 -1.25 -42.59
C TYR A 445 1.20 -0.50 -41.88
N VAL A 446 1.45 -0.91 -40.64
CA VAL A 446 2.63 -0.55 -39.84
C VAL A 446 3.40 -1.81 -39.53
N TYR A 447 4.73 -1.79 -39.73
CA TYR A 447 5.62 -2.88 -39.35
C TYR A 447 6.45 -2.49 -38.15
N ILE A 448 6.50 -3.41 -37.17
CA ILE A 448 7.37 -3.29 -36.02
C ILE A 448 8.72 -3.87 -36.37
N ASN A 449 9.78 -3.08 -36.22
CA ASN A 449 11.15 -3.45 -36.51
C ASN A 449 11.94 -3.51 -35.19
N GLY A 450 12.96 -4.37 -35.15
CA GLY A 450 13.90 -4.48 -34.04
C GLY A 450 13.52 -5.51 -32.99
N ILE A 451 12.28 -6.04 -33.02
CA ILE A 451 11.79 -7.03 -32.07
C ILE A 451 10.75 -7.94 -32.72
N GLU A 452 10.54 -9.14 -32.16
CA GLU A 452 9.41 -10.01 -32.49
C GLU A 452 8.32 -9.84 -31.40
N PRO A 453 7.18 -9.17 -31.70
CA PRO A 453 6.17 -8.93 -30.70
C PRO A 453 5.37 -10.17 -30.34
N ALA A 454 5.16 -10.42 -29.06
CA ALA A 454 4.19 -11.39 -28.56
C ALA A 454 2.77 -10.80 -28.58
N GLU A 455 2.62 -9.53 -28.18
CA GLU A 455 1.37 -8.80 -28.24
C GLU A 455 1.59 -7.34 -28.63
N VAL A 456 0.64 -6.80 -29.42
CA VAL A 456 0.60 -5.39 -29.82
C VAL A 456 -0.79 -4.85 -29.61
N GLN A 457 -0.88 -3.71 -28.95
CA GLN A 457 -2.13 -2.97 -28.70
C GLN A 457 -2.01 -1.58 -29.34
N VAL A 458 -3.06 -1.14 -30.03
CA VAL A 458 -3.14 0.18 -30.66
C VAL A 458 -4.22 1.00 -29.96
N TYR A 459 -3.85 2.16 -29.43
CA TYR A 459 -4.72 3.05 -28.70
C TYR A 459 -5.05 4.30 -29.50
N ASN A 460 -6.29 4.76 -29.42
CA ASN A 460 -6.69 6.04 -29.99
C ASN A 460 -6.33 7.20 -29.04
N ALA A 461 -6.64 8.44 -29.44
CA ALA A 461 -6.41 9.64 -28.64
C ALA A 461 -7.24 9.73 -27.34
N LEU A 462 -8.21 8.85 -27.15
CA LEU A 462 -9.01 8.71 -25.93
C LEU A 462 -8.50 7.56 -25.03
N GLY A 463 -7.33 6.98 -25.33
CA GLY A 463 -6.77 5.87 -24.57
C GLY A 463 -7.46 4.52 -24.79
N GLN A 464 -8.42 4.41 -25.70
CA GLN A 464 -9.15 3.16 -25.93
C GLN A 464 -8.38 2.25 -26.88
N VAL A 465 -8.25 0.96 -26.52
CA VAL A 465 -7.68 -0.04 -27.42
C VAL A 465 -8.60 -0.24 -28.63
N VAL A 466 -8.11 0.19 -29.79
CA VAL A 466 -8.85 0.08 -31.05
C VAL A 466 -8.39 -1.11 -31.89
N LYS A 467 -7.25 -1.68 -31.57
CA LYS A 467 -6.73 -2.88 -32.25
C LYS A 467 -5.77 -3.65 -31.37
N ARG A 468 -5.85 -4.98 -31.43
CA ARG A 468 -4.93 -5.89 -30.73
C ARG A 468 -4.45 -6.96 -31.71
N VAL A 469 -3.14 -7.20 -31.75
CA VAL A 469 -2.48 -8.18 -32.62
C VAL A 469 -1.53 -9.04 -31.78
N ARG A 470 -1.48 -10.35 -32.02
CA ARG A 470 -0.59 -11.26 -31.30
C ARG A 470 0.34 -11.98 -32.25
N ASN A 471 1.58 -12.18 -31.84
CA ASN A 471 2.61 -12.91 -32.57
C ASN A 471 2.77 -12.43 -34.03
N SER A 472 2.73 -11.12 -34.25
CA SER A 472 2.88 -10.49 -35.56
C SER A 472 3.56 -9.14 -35.44
N ASN A 473 4.50 -8.89 -36.30
CA ASN A 473 5.16 -7.60 -36.48
C ASN A 473 4.46 -6.69 -37.51
N GLU A 474 3.31 -7.11 -38.05
CA GLU A 474 2.51 -6.35 -39.01
C GLU A 474 1.17 -5.97 -38.40
N ILE A 475 0.84 -4.69 -38.44
CA ILE A 475 -0.42 -4.13 -37.96
C ILE A 475 -1.12 -3.47 -39.15
N SER A 476 -2.27 -3.99 -39.58
CA SER A 476 -3.11 -3.28 -40.54
C SER A 476 -3.73 -2.07 -39.86
N VAL A 477 -3.69 -0.92 -40.49
CA VAL A 477 -4.39 0.32 -40.03
C VAL A 477 -5.76 0.47 -40.67
N ASP A 478 -6.20 -0.52 -41.46
CA ASP A 478 -7.53 -0.51 -42.07
C ASP A 478 -8.64 -0.44 -41.01
N GLY A 479 -9.57 0.51 -41.23
CA GLY A 479 -10.65 0.79 -40.29
C GLY A 479 -10.30 1.77 -39.17
N LEU A 480 -9.06 2.23 -39.05
CA LEU A 480 -8.69 3.31 -38.16
C LEU A 480 -8.95 4.67 -38.83
N ALA A 481 -9.37 5.66 -38.08
CA ALA A 481 -9.54 7.03 -38.56
C ALA A 481 -8.17 7.70 -38.77
N GLU A 482 -8.10 8.71 -39.65
CA GLU A 482 -6.90 9.54 -39.78
C GLU A 482 -6.58 10.20 -38.43
N GLY A 483 -5.33 10.10 -37.98
CA GLY A 483 -4.91 10.69 -36.72
C GLY A 483 -3.71 10.01 -36.07
N GLY A 484 -3.41 10.43 -34.83
CA GLY A 484 -2.33 9.87 -34.02
C GLY A 484 -2.84 8.69 -33.20
N TYR A 485 -2.03 7.63 -33.15
CA TYR A 485 -2.24 6.42 -32.36
C TYR A 485 -0.99 6.10 -31.56
N LEU A 486 -1.19 5.53 -30.37
CA LEU A 486 -0.12 4.98 -29.57
C LEU A 486 -0.12 3.45 -29.76
N VAL A 487 1.06 2.87 -29.97
CA VAL A 487 1.24 1.44 -30.20
C VAL A 487 2.07 0.86 -29.06
N ARG A 488 1.46 0.04 -28.21
CA ARG A 488 2.13 -0.72 -27.16
C ARG A 488 2.55 -2.07 -27.74
N ILE A 489 3.82 -2.41 -27.58
CA ILE A 489 4.44 -3.62 -28.13
C ILE A 489 5.04 -4.39 -26.95
N ALA A 490 4.59 -5.62 -26.73
CA ALA A 490 5.17 -6.51 -25.74
C ALA A 490 5.87 -7.69 -26.43
N ASP A 491 7.06 -8.06 -26.00
CA ASP A 491 7.77 -9.25 -26.49
C ASP A 491 7.44 -10.50 -25.63
N ALA A 492 8.06 -11.62 -25.96
CA ALA A 492 7.84 -12.89 -25.26
C ALA A 492 8.46 -12.90 -23.84
N GLU A 493 9.40 -12.02 -23.57
CA GLU A 493 10.04 -11.82 -22.25
C GLU A 493 9.29 -10.81 -21.37
N GLY A 494 8.17 -10.22 -21.87
CA GLY A 494 7.36 -9.26 -21.16
C GLY A 494 7.90 -7.82 -21.22
N ARG A 495 8.95 -7.53 -22.01
CA ARG A 495 9.44 -6.15 -22.21
C ARG A 495 8.45 -5.38 -23.08
N ILE A 496 8.19 -4.14 -22.69
CA ILE A 496 7.19 -3.27 -23.33
C ILE A 496 7.90 -2.12 -24.05
N PHE A 497 7.40 -1.79 -25.24
CA PHE A 497 7.87 -0.68 -26.06
C PHE A 497 6.67 0.12 -26.53
N MET A 498 6.80 1.45 -26.53
CA MET A 498 5.75 2.35 -26.92
C MET A 498 6.19 3.15 -28.16
N GLU A 499 5.34 3.18 -29.17
CA GLU A 499 5.61 3.90 -30.43
C GLU A 499 4.41 4.70 -30.89
N LYS A 500 4.63 5.92 -31.33
CA LYS A 500 3.57 6.76 -31.91
C LYS A 500 3.48 6.55 -33.41
N VAL A 501 2.28 6.27 -33.89
CA VAL A 501 1.98 6.06 -35.31
C VAL A 501 0.94 7.06 -35.79
N MET A 502 1.21 7.70 -36.92
CA MET A 502 0.25 8.54 -37.62
C MET A 502 -0.42 7.73 -38.73
N VAL A 503 -1.75 7.67 -38.75
CA VAL A 503 -2.55 7.06 -39.82
C VAL A 503 -3.11 8.14 -40.74
N ARG A 504 -3.02 7.92 -42.06
CA ARG A 504 -3.51 8.81 -43.10
C ARG A 504 -4.57 8.18 -43.96
#